data_a71d802bf70bcebc24a60f5489a5549f
#
_entry.id   a71d802bf70bcebc24a60f5489a5549f
#
_cell.length_a   1.000
_cell.length_b   1.000
_cell.length_c   1.000
_cell.angle_alpha   90.00
_cell.angle_beta   90.00
_cell.angle_gamma   90.00
#
_symmetry.space_group_name_H-M   'P 1'
#
loop_
_entity.id
_entity.type
_entity.pdbx_description
1 polymer ?
#
loop_
_entity_poly.entity_id
_entity_poly.type
_entity_poly.pdbx_seq_one_letter_code
_entity_poly.pdbx_strand_id
1 'polypeptide(L)'
;FAGDFFQLPPVSREQEPSKQKFAFMSKAWVEAAPTVCYLTEQYRQTKNELNTILNQIRSNEVDESAVQLLQETRFNEHTIEPTKLYSHNADVDSMNEQELKALEAEEEVYFAKKSGNIKMMESFVKSLIVQEKLIIKKGCKVMFLKNDHDRGVMNGTLGVVVDFAKDAEENGPYPLVQLMDKRKILATPEVWSINNEKGTPMVSFEQIPLRLAWAITVHKSQGMTLEAAEIDLSKAFEPGQGYVALSRLKELDGLRLLGINRMAIEVDPLAYKADQRFQELSGDLDQLTEEHFMSDWDSYIYAAGGTTDEKELKKHRNKKVAKEKKISTHEVTIQYIEQ
;
A
#
# COMPACT_ATOMS: atom_id res chain seq x y z
N PHE A 1 1.56 15.45 0.10
CA PHE A 1 1.89 14.24 0.87
C PHE A 1 0.63 13.77 1.59
N ALA A 2 0.43 12.44 1.68
CA ALA A 2 -0.59 11.83 2.52
C ALA A 2 0.04 10.63 3.23
N GLY A 3 -0.31 10.40 4.52
CA GLY A 3 0.27 9.32 5.30
C GLY A 3 -0.26 9.27 6.73
N ASP A 4 0.18 8.26 7.47
CA ASP A 4 -0.16 8.04 8.87
C ASP A 4 1.13 7.63 9.60
N PHE A 5 1.62 8.49 10.50
CA PHE A 5 2.87 8.27 11.23
C PHE A 5 2.75 7.25 12.38
N PHE A 6 1.55 6.78 12.69
CA PHE A 6 1.37 5.64 13.59
C PHE A 6 1.57 4.28 12.89
N GLN A 7 1.62 4.28 11.55
CA GLN A 7 2.01 3.10 10.80
C GLN A 7 3.53 2.89 10.89
N LEU A 8 3.97 1.72 10.40
CA LEU A 8 5.37 1.34 10.49
C LEU A 8 6.26 2.27 9.66
N PRO A 9 7.37 2.75 10.24
CA PRO A 9 8.38 3.50 9.51
C PRO A 9 9.10 2.61 8.49
N PRO A 10 9.91 3.20 7.59
CA PRO A 10 10.76 2.43 6.69
C PRO A 10 11.69 1.49 7.45
N VAL A 11 11.83 0.25 6.96
CA VAL A 11 12.75 -0.72 7.55
C VAL A 11 14.19 -0.22 7.39
N SER A 12 14.83 0.14 8.49
CA SER A 12 16.24 0.53 8.50
C SER A 12 17.14 -0.71 8.62
N ARG A 13 18.34 -0.66 8.01
CA ARG A 13 19.31 -1.75 8.04
C ARG A 13 20.16 -1.80 9.32
N GLU A 14 20.18 -0.73 10.08
CA GLU A 14 20.90 -0.55 11.32
C GLU A 14 19.98 0.07 12.36
N GLN A 15 20.41 0.07 13.63
CA GLN A 15 19.67 0.72 14.73
C GLN A 15 19.71 2.25 14.57
N GLU A 16 19.03 2.76 13.56
CA GLU A 16 18.86 4.19 13.38
C GLU A 16 18.01 4.77 14.52
N PRO A 17 18.43 5.91 15.11
CA PRO A 17 17.61 6.59 16.11
C PRO A 17 16.23 6.93 15.54
N SER A 18 15.16 6.83 16.35
CA SER A 18 13.78 7.15 15.93
C SER A 18 13.65 8.50 15.21
N LYS A 19 14.51 9.48 15.57
CA LYS A 19 14.58 10.80 14.91
C LYS A 19 14.91 10.74 13.41
N GLN A 20 15.55 9.68 12.92
CA GLN A 20 15.91 9.55 11.50
C GLN A 20 14.87 8.76 10.69
N LYS A 21 13.94 8.10 11.38
CA LYS A 21 12.93 7.24 10.75
C LYS A 21 11.73 8.03 10.18
N PHE A 22 11.43 9.21 10.70
CA PHE A 22 10.23 9.97 10.37
C PHE A 22 10.51 11.16 9.45
N ALA A 23 9.70 11.30 8.40
CA ALA A 23 9.83 12.38 7.41
C ALA A 23 9.73 13.77 8.05
N PHE A 24 8.89 13.96 9.08
CA PHE A 24 8.73 15.24 9.78
C PHE A 24 9.97 15.68 10.56
N MET A 25 10.96 14.79 10.75
CA MET A 25 12.26 15.12 11.36
C MET A 25 13.32 15.52 10.34
N SER A 26 13.03 15.42 9.05
CA SER A 26 13.98 15.77 7.99
C SER A 26 14.12 17.29 7.82
N LYS A 27 15.31 17.73 7.38
CA LYS A 27 15.52 19.14 7.02
C LYS A 27 14.55 19.61 5.94
N ALA A 28 14.28 18.77 4.94
CA ALA A 28 13.37 19.07 3.86
C ALA A 28 11.93 19.35 4.36
N TRP A 29 11.46 18.59 5.35
CA TRP A 29 10.17 18.84 5.98
C TRP A 29 10.13 20.17 6.71
N VAL A 30 11.17 20.46 7.51
CA VAL A 30 11.26 21.70 8.27
C VAL A 30 11.35 22.93 7.35
N GLU A 31 12.14 22.83 6.26
CA GLU A 31 12.28 23.91 5.26
C GLU A 31 11.00 24.12 4.45
N ALA A 32 10.31 23.03 4.08
CA ALA A 32 9.06 23.11 3.33
C ALA A 32 7.88 23.62 4.17
N ALA A 33 7.96 23.49 5.51
CA ALA A 33 6.92 23.86 6.46
C ALA A 33 5.49 23.53 5.96
N PRO A 34 5.20 22.25 5.62
CA PRO A 34 3.95 21.90 4.95
C PRO A 34 2.76 22.19 5.85
N THR A 35 1.70 22.74 5.27
CA THR A 35 0.41 22.85 5.94
C THR A 35 -0.13 21.45 6.23
N VAL A 36 -0.51 21.21 7.47
CA VAL A 36 -1.00 19.90 7.93
C VAL A 36 -2.52 19.93 8.02
N CYS A 37 -3.18 18.98 7.35
CA CYS A 37 -4.62 18.81 7.41
C CYS A 37 -4.93 17.38 7.86
N TYR A 38 -5.87 17.22 8.80
CA TYR A 38 -6.36 15.92 9.25
C TYR A 38 -7.58 15.50 8.45
N LEU A 39 -7.58 14.20 8.05
CA LEU A 39 -8.78 13.57 7.50
C LEU A 39 -9.59 12.99 8.66
N THR A 40 -10.84 13.41 8.78
CA THR A 40 -11.71 13.05 9.91
C THR A 40 -12.65 11.88 9.60
N GLU A 41 -12.88 11.58 8.30
CA GLU A 41 -13.77 10.50 7.89
C GLU A 41 -12.99 9.21 7.63
N GLN A 42 -13.51 8.11 8.17
CA GLN A 42 -12.96 6.77 7.99
C GLN A 42 -13.90 5.91 7.16
N TYR A 43 -13.38 5.35 6.07
CA TYR A 43 -14.18 4.53 5.13
C TYR A 43 -13.95 3.03 5.27
N ARG A 44 -12.85 2.58 5.89
CA ARG A 44 -12.55 1.16 6.06
C ARG A 44 -13.29 0.55 7.24
N GLN A 45 -13.15 1.16 8.40
CA GLN A 45 -13.85 0.79 9.62
C GLN A 45 -14.98 1.79 9.86
N THR A 46 -16.21 1.39 9.58
CA THR A 46 -17.39 2.17 9.99
C THR A 46 -17.63 1.96 11.46
N LYS A 47 -17.67 3.02 12.27
CA LYS A 47 -17.94 3.15 13.72
C LYS A 47 -18.27 1.83 14.44
N ASN A 48 -17.29 0.94 14.55
CA ASN A 48 -17.39 -0.36 15.20
C ASN A 48 -16.38 -0.48 16.33
N GLU A 49 -16.43 -1.58 17.07
CA GLU A 49 -15.54 -1.85 18.20
C GLU A 49 -14.07 -1.84 17.79
N LEU A 50 -13.72 -2.37 16.60
CA LEU A 50 -12.36 -2.33 16.07
C LEU A 50 -11.86 -0.89 15.89
N ASN A 51 -12.71 0.01 15.41
CA ASN A 51 -12.36 1.42 15.26
C ASN A 51 -12.06 2.06 16.64
N THR A 52 -12.87 1.72 17.65
CA THR A 52 -12.64 2.20 19.02
C THR A 52 -11.28 1.73 19.54
N ILE A 53 -10.95 0.45 19.37
CA ILE A 53 -9.64 -0.10 19.78
C ILE A 53 -8.48 0.58 19.03
N LEU A 54 -8.60 0.78 17.71
CA LEU A 54 -7.58 1.46 16.92
C LEU A 54 -7.36 2.90 17.39
N ASN A 55 -8.40 3.62 17.75
CA ASN A 55 -8.30 4.96 18.32
C ASN A 55 -7.63 4.95 19.70
N GLN A 56 -7.94 3.99 20.57
CA GLN A 56 -7.26 3.81 21.85
C GLN A 56 -5.77 3.51 21.68
N ILE A 57 -5.38 2.71 20.67
CA ILE A 57 -3.96 2.50 20.35
C ILE A 57 -3.31 3.81 19.91
N ARG A 58 -3.95 4.61 19.05
CA ARG A 58 -3.42 5.91 18.59
C ARG A 58 -3.26 6.91 19.73
N SER A 59 -4.22 6.96 20.66
CA SER A 59 -4.14 7.84 21.85
C SER A 59 -3.22 7.29 22.94
N ASN A 60 -2.68 6.07 22.76
CA ASN A 60 -1.87 5.36 23.75
C ASN A 60 -2.64 5.14 25.08
N GLU A 61 -3.94 4.91 24.98
CA GLU A 61 -4.89 4.77 26.11
C GLU A 61 -5.69 3.47 26.00
N VAL A 62 -5.01 2.36 25.66
CA VAL A 62 -5.65 1.04 25.53
C VAL A 62 -6.06 0.53 26.91
N ASP A 63 -7.36 0.36 27.11
CA ASP A 63 -7.94 -0.15 28.34
C ASP A 63 -8.00 -1.69 28.39
N GLU A 64 -8.31 -2.23 29.57
CA GLU A 64 -8.41 -3.68 29.78
C GLU A 64 -9.56 -4.30 28.94
N SER A 65 -10.62 -3.56 28.71
CA SER A 65 -11.77 -4.06 27.94
C SER A 65 -11.41 -4.24 26.46
N ALA A 66 -10.63 -3.34 25.89
CA ALA A 66 -10.12 -3.47 24.53
C ALA A 66 -9.18 -4.68 24.38
N VAL A 67 -8.31 -4.90 25.36
CA VAL A 67 -7.43 -6.08 25.37
C VAL A 67 -8.24 -7.36 25.47
N GLN A 68 -9.27 -7.40 26.31
CA GLN A 68 -10.16 -8.55 26.45
C GLN A 68 -10.91 -8.83 25.15
N LEU A 69 -11.52 -7.82 24.51
CA LEU A 69 -12.20 -7.96 23.22
C LEU A 69 -11.25 -8.53 22.14
N LEU A 70 -10.02 -8.04 22.07
CA LEU A 70 -9.00 -8.58 21.17
C LEU A 70 -8.69 -10.05 21.47
N GLN A 71 -8.58 -10.45 22.74
CA GLN A 71 -8.30 -11.83 23.13
C GLN A 71 -9.46 -12.77 22.83
N GLU A 72 -10.70 -12.32 22.98
CA GLU A 72 -11.91 -13.08 22.67
C GLU A 72 -11.98 -13.47 21.19
N THR A 73 -11.43 -12.65 20.28
CA THR A 73 -11.37 -12.96 18.83
C THR A 73 -10.58 -14.23 18.50
N ARG A 74 -9.81 -14.79 19.44
CA ARG A 74 -9.10 -16.07 19.27
C ARG A 74 -10.04 -17.21 18.89
N PHE A 75 -11.29 -17.12 19.30
CA PHE A 75 -12.30 -18.15 19.08
C PHE A 75 -13.18 -17.86 17.86
N ASN A 76 -12.93 -16.78 17.11
CA ASN A 76 -13.69 -16.48 15.91
C ASN A 76 -13.49 -17.58 14.86
N GLU A 77 -14.59 -18.05 14.29
CA GLU A 77 -14.62 -18.97 13.17
C GLU A 77 -14.85 -18.18 11.87
N HIS A 78 -14.04 -18.46 10.87
CA HIS A 78 -14.16 -17.79 9.58
C HIS A 78 -14.76 -18.72 8.54
N THR A 79 -15.67 -18.18 7.73
CA THR A 79 -16.25 -18.89 6.57
C THR A 79 -15.28 -18.96 5.40
N ILE A 80 -14.26 -18.11 5.41
CA ILE A 80 -13.16 -18.08 4.43
C ILE A 80 -11.84 -18.37 5.15
N GLU A 81 -10.91 -19.00 4.46
CA GLU A 81 -9.57 -19.21 5.02
C GLU A 81 -8.86 -17.86 5.25
N PRO A 82 -8.52 -17.49 6.49
CA PRO A 82 -7.94 -16.22 6.82
C PRO A 82 -6.49 -16.12 6.29
N THR A 83 -6.06 -14.91 5.95
CA THR A 83 -4.64 -14.64 5.70
C THR A 83 -3.90 -14.57 7.02
N LYS A 84 -2.79 -15.31 7.15
CA LYS A 84 -1.98 -15.33 8.37
C LYS A 84 -1.00 -14.17 8.37
N LEU A 85 -1.03 -13.33 9.43
CA LEU A 85 -0.12 -12.20 9.62
C LEU A 85 0.87 -12.49 10.75
N TYR A 86 2.17 -12.37 10.43
CA TYR A 86 3.26 -12.57 11.38
C TYR A 86 4.17 -11.33 11.46
N SER A 87 4.82 -11.16 12.60
CA SER A 87 5.78 -10.07 12.81
C SER A 87 7.08 -10.26 12.02
N HIS A 88 7.53 -11.49 11.77
CA HIS A 88 8.83 -11.82 11.17
C HIS A 88 8.71 -12.52 9.82
N ASN A 89 9.64 -12.19 8.90
CA ASN A 89 9.70 -12.82 7.57
C ASN A 89 9.97 -14.33 7.63
N ALA A 90 10.83 -14.80 8.54
CA ALA A 90 11.17 -16.21 8.65
C ALA A 90 9.96 -17.11 8.93
N ASP A 91 9.03 -16.66 9.77
CA ASP A 91 7.80 -17.39 10.07
C ASP A 91 6.90 -17.46 8.81
N VAL A 92 6.81 -16.35 8.05
CA VAL A 92 6.03 -16.26 6.79
C VAL A 92 6.60 -17.15 5.69
N ASP A 93 7.90 -17.09 5.45
CA ASP A 93 8.55 -17.85 4.37
C ASP A 93 8.43 -19.36 4.65
N SER A 94 8.67 -19.77 5.90
CA SER A 94 8.49 -21.17 6.32
C SER A 94 7.06 -21.67 6.12
N MET A 95 6.06 -20.88 6.51
CA MET A 95 4.64 -21.23 6.35
C MET A 95 4.27 -21.36 4.87
N ASN A 96 4.61 -20.38 4.05
CA ASN A 96 4.29 -20.41 2.62
C ASN A 96 4.98 -21.58 1.89
N GLU A 97 6.22 -21.91 2.27
CA GLU A 97 6.92 -23.08 1.70
C GLU A 97 6.28 -24.41 2.13
N GLN A 98 5.85 -24.52 3.38
CA GLN A 98 5.18 -25.73 3.87
C GLN A 98 3.86 -25.96 3.14
N GLU A 99 3.03 -24.93 3.03
CA GLU A 99 1.74 -25.00 2.32
C GLU A 99 1.94 -25.31 0.83
N LEU A 100 2.94 -24.68 0.18
CA LEU A 100 3.27 -24.98 -1.22
C LEU A 100 3.71 -26.43 -1.42
N LYS A 101 4.53 -26.98 -0.51
CA LYS A 101 5.00 -28.37 -0.55
C LYS A 101 3.86 -29.37 -0.31
N ALA A 102 2.88 -29.00 0.51
CA ALA A 102 1.72 -29.84 0.81
C ALA A 102 0.77 -30.02 -0.38
N LEU A 103 0.83 -29.14 -1.39
CA LEU A 103 0.01 -29.27 -2.60
C LEU A 103 0.58 -30.36 -3.54
N GLU A 104 -0.26 -31.38 -3.84
CA GLU A 104 0.05 -32.47 -4.79
C GLU A 104 -0.23 -32.04 -6.24
N ALA A 105 0.37 -30.95 -6.70
CA ALA A 105 0.20 -30.42 -8.05
C ALA A 105 1.57 -30.11 -8.68
N GLU A 106 1.64 -30.09 -10.01
CA GLU A 106 2.85 -29.73 -10.74
C GLU A 106 3.24 -28.28 -10.47
N GLU A 107 4.56 -28.05 -10.43
CA GLU A 107 5.14 -26.71 -10.21
C GLU A 107 5.30 -25.97 -11.53
N GLU A 108 4.72 -24.78 -11.61
CA GLU A 108 5.06 -23.81 -12.64
C GLU A 108 6.05 -22.77 -12.08
N VAL A 109 7.12 -22.53 -12.82
CA VAL A 109 8.23 -21.67 -12.37
C VAL A 109 8.40 -20.50 -13.31
N TYR A 110 8.29 -19.29 -12.77
CA TYR A 110 8.44 -18.03 -13.50
C TYR A 110 9.71 -17.30 -13.04
N PHE A 111 10.57 -16.96 -14.00
CA PHE A 111 11.77 -16.17 -13.76
C PHE A 111 11.55 -14.75 -14.24
N ALA A 112 11.94 -13.79 -13.40
CA ALA A 112 11.86 -12.37 -13.76
C ALA A 112 12.79 -12.04 -14.91
N LYS A 113 12.32 -11.22 -15.84
CA LYS A 113 13.17 -10.59 -16.86
C LYS A 113 13.68 -9.25 -16.32
N LYS A 114 14.97 -9.00 -16.44
CA LYS A 114 15.64 -7.80 -15.94
C LYS A 114 16.33 -7.07 -17.07
N SER A 115 16.21 -5.73 -17.10
CA SER A 115 16.87 -4.88 -18.10
C SER A 115 17.35 -3.58 -17.47
N GLY A 116 18.47 -3.06 -17.94
CA GLY A 116 19.04 -1.78 -17.51
C GLY A 116 20.32 -1.90 -16.68
N ASN A 117 20.65 -0.85 -15.93
CA ASN A 117 21.90 -0.74 -15.17
C ASN A 117 21.98 -1.75 -14.02
N ILE A 118 23.03 -2.58 -13.99
CA ILE A 118 23.21 -3.69 -13.03
C ILE A 118 23.22 -3.21 -11.58
N LYS A 119 23.97 -2.14 -11.26
CA LYS A 119 24.07 -1.62 -9.87
C LYS A 119 22.74 -1.06 -9.37
N MET A 120 22.03 -0.36 -10.24
CA MET A 120 20.68 0.13 -9.91
C MET A 120 19.69 -1.02 -9.78
N MET A 121 19.80 -2.05 -10.62
CA MET A 121 18.95 -3.24 -10.58
C MET A 121 19.04 -3.97 -9.23
N GLU A 122 20.24 -4.17 -8.70
CA GLU A 122 20.43 -4.84 -7.40
C GLU A 122 19.71 -4.09 -6.26
N SER A 123 19.78 -2.77 -6.24
CA SER A 123 19.08 -1.95 -5.27
C SER A 123 17.56 -1.97 -5.51
N PHE A 124 17.15 -1.90 -6.78
CA PHE A 124 15.74 -1.89 -7.17
C PHE A 124 15.04 -3.20 -6.79
N VAL A 125 15.62 -4.35 -7.13
CA VAL A 125 15.08 -5.67 -6.79
C VAL A 125 14.90 -5.84 -5.27
N LYS A 126 15.86 -5.34 -4.46
CA LYS A 126 15.73 -5.38 -2.99
C LYS A 126 14.56 -4.53 -2.46
N SER A 127 14.13 -3.53 -3.20
CA SER A 127 12.97 -2.70 -2.84
C SER A 127 11.64 -3.29 -3.30
N LEU A 128 11.66 -4.24 -4.25
CA LEU A 128 10.47 -4.89 -4.74
C LEU A 128 9.99 -5.98 -3.77
N ILE A 129 8.68 -6.13 -3.68
CA ILE A 129 8.02 -7.22 -2.92
C ILE A 129 7.96 -8.49 -3.78
N VAL A 130 8.06 -8.35 -5.10
CA VAL A 130 7.96 -9.45 -6.07
C VAL A 130 9.24 -10.27 -6.09
N GLN A 131 9.11 -11.59 -6.24
CA GLN A 131 10.23 -12.53 -6.23
C GLN A 131 10.85 -12.68 -7.61
N GLU A 132 12.18 -12.83 -7.68
CA GLU A 132 12.88 -13.11 -8.95
C GLU A 132 12.52 -14.48 -9.53
N LYS A 133 12.34 -15.46 -8.67
CA LYS A 133 11.86 -16.80 -8.99
C LYS A 133 10.56 -17.04 -8.24
N LEU A 134 9.47 -17.15 -8.98
CA LEU A 134 8.16 -17.42 -8.45
C LEU A 134 7.78 -18.88 -8.79
N ILE A 135 7.46 -19.67 -7.76
CA ILE A 135 6.98 -21.04 -7.91
C ILE A 135 5.51 -21.08 -7.50
N ILE A 136 4.67 -21.56 -8.39
CA ILE A 136 3.21 -21.64 -8.20
C ILE A 136 2.72 -23.03 -8.59
N LYS A 137 1.73 -23.50 -7.85
CA LYS A 137 0.98 -24.73 -8.15
C LYS A 137 -0.51 -24.41 -8.25
N LYS A 138 -1.26 -25.24 -8.94
CA LYS A 138 -2.73 -25.22 -8.86
C LYS A 138 -3.16 -25.43 -7.40
N GLY A 139 -4.07 -24.61 -6.89
CA GLY A 139 -4.48 -24.59 -5.49
C GLY A 139 -3.70 -23.58 -4.62
N CYS A 140 -2.63 -22.95 -5.13
CA CYS A 140 -1.90 -21.92 -4.37
C CYS A 140 -2.79 -20.76 -4.01
N LYS A 141 -2.73 -20.35 -2.74
CA LYS A 141 -3.26 -19.06 -2.28
C LYS A 141 -2.27 -17.98 -2.64
N VAL A 142 -2.71 -17.00 -3.40
CA VAL A 142 -1.85 -15.92 -3.93
C VAL A 142 -2.45 -14.55 -3.69
N MET A 143 -1.58 -13.55 -3.79
CA MET A 143 -1.93 -12.14 -3.68
C MET A 143 -1.35 -11.39 -4.86
N PHE A 144 -2.13 -10.49 -5.43
CA PHE A 144 -1.66 -9.55 -6.45
C PHE A 144 -0.79 -8.46 -5.83
N LEU A 145 0.29 -8.09 -6.53
CA LEU A 145 1.30 -7.11 -6.09
C LEU A 145 1.22 -5.79 -6.85
N LYS A 146 0.25 -5.64 -7.75
CA LYS A 146 0.09 -4.45 -8.57
C LYS A 146 -1.38 -4.13 -8.76
N ASN A 147 -1.70 -2.83 -8.87
CA ASN A 147 -3.04 -2.38 -9.19
C ASN A 147 -3.31 -2.57 -10.69
N ASP A 148 -4.46 -3.10 -11.00
CA ASP A 148 -5.01 -3.19 -12.34
C ASP A 148 -6.48 -2.77 -12.27
N HIS A 149 -6.71 -1.49 -12.56
CA HIS A 149 -8.04 -0.90 -12.44
C HIS A 149 -9.01 -1.44 -13.50
N ASP A 150 -8.52 -1.81 -14.68
CA ASP A 150 -9.36 -2.32 -15.78
C ASP A 150 -9.92 -3.71 -15.43
N ARG A 151 -9.13 -4.54 -14.77
CA ARG A 151 -9.54 -5.87 -14.27
C ARG A 151 -10.13 -5.82 -12.86
N GLY A 152 -10.14 -4.65 -12.21
CA GLY A 152 -10.63 -4.45 -10.85
C GLY A 152 -9.81 -5.20 -9.79
N VAL A 153 -8.49 -5.26 -10.01
CA VAL A 153 -7.52 -5.88 -9.10
C VAL A 153 -6.66 -4.81 -8.45
N MET A 154 -6.49 -4.91 -7.15
CA MET A 154 -5.65 -4.00 -6.37
C MET A 154 -4.48 -4.75 -5.75
N ASN A 155 -3.41 -4.04 -5.43
CA ASN A 155 -2.34 -4.60 -4.59
C ASN A 155 -2.95 -5.11 -3.27
N GLY A 156 -2.70 -6.39 -2.96
CA GLY A 156 -3.31 -7.05 -1.82
C GLY A 156 -4.57 -7.87 -2.14
N THR A 157 -5.10 -7.81 -3.36
CA THR A 157 -6.23 -8.66 -3.76
C THR A 157 -5.83 -10.14 -3.68
N LEU A 158 -6.60 -10.91 -2.91
CA LEU A 158 -6.37 -12.34 -2.68
C LEU A 158 -7.12 -13.20 -3.69
N GLY A 159 -6.56 -14.37 -3.99
CA GLY A 159 -7.21 -15.38 -4.81
C GLY A 159 -6.51 -16.73 -4.72
N VAL A 160 -7.08 -17.71 -5.41
CA VAL A 160 -6.53 -19.07 -5.51
C VAL A 160 -6.24 -19.38 -6.98
N VAL A 161 -5.08 -19.93 -7.26
CA VAL A 161 -4.73 -20.40 -8.62
C VAL A 161 -5.57 -21.64 -8.94
N VAL A 162 -6.51 -21.50 -9.86
CA VAL A 162 -7.43 -22.58 -10.23
C VAL A 162 -6.98 -23.33 -11.46
N ASP A 163 -6.17 -22.69 -12.31
CA ASP A 163 -5.62 -23.29 -13.53
C ASP A 163 -4.46 -22.47 -14.09
N PHE A 164 -3.92 -22.91 -15.22
CA PHE A 164 -2.95 -22.16 -16.03
C PHE A 164 -3.49 -22.04 -17.45
N ALA A 165 -3.39 -20.87 -18.05
CA ALA A 165 -3.91 -20.60 -19.38
C ALA A 165 -2.96 -19.68 -20.17
N LYS A 166 -3.12 -19.70 -21.49
CA LYS A 166 -2.45 -18.77 -22.39
C LYS A 166 -3.23 -17.45 -22.49
N ASP A 167 -2.53 -16.37 -22.79
CA ASP A 167 -3.16 -15.09 -23.13
C ASP A 167 -3.71 -15.09 -24.57
N ALA A 168 -4.26 -13.95 -24.98
CA ALA A 168 -4.83 -13.79 -26.34
C ALA A 168 -3.78 -13.90 -27.46
N GLU A 169 -2.49 -13.75 -27.13
CA GLU A 169 -1.36 -13.85 -28.06
C GLU A 169 -0.69 -15.24 -28.02
N GLU A 170 -1.32 -16.24 -27.39
CA GLU A 170 -0.80 -17.59 -27.20
C GLU A 170 0.46 -17.70 -26.33
N ASN A 171 0.82 -16.62 -25.56
CA ASN A 171 1.90 -16.65 -24.58
C ASN A 171 1.45 -17.33 -23.29
N GLY A 172 2.41 -17.85 -22.54
CA GLY A 172 2.15 -18.53 -21.28
C GLY A 172 2.74 -19.94 -21.24
N PRO A 173 2.23 -20.83 -20.38
CA PRO A 173 1.01 -20.66 -19.56
C PRO A 173 1.16 -19.65 -18.42
N TYR A 174 0.09 -18.93 -18.07
CA TYR A 174 0.03 -17.99 -16.96
C TYR A 174 -1.00 -18.43 -15.91
N PRO A 175 -0.84 -18.09 -14.63
CA PRO A 175 -1.77 -18.49 -13.59
C PRO A 175 -3.15 -17.85 -13.79
N LEU A 176 -4.19 -18.68 -13.80
CA LEU A 176 -5.58 -18.27 -13.76
C LEU A 176 -6.04 -18.23 -12.31
N VAL A 177 -6.19 -17.01 -11.76
CA VAL A 177 -6.50 -16.78 -10.35
C VAL A 177 -7.99 -16.53 -10.18
N GLN A 178 -8.65 -17.33 -9.36
CA GLN A 178 -10.02 -17.08 -8.93
C GLN A 178 -10.01 -16.21 -7.68
N LEU A 179 -10.62 -15.03 -7.77
CA LEU A 179 -10.78 -14.09 -6.65
C LEU A 179 -11.90 -14.55 -5.71
N MET A 180 -12.01 -13.89 -4.54
CA MET A 180 -13.05 -14.19 -3.55
C MET A 180 -14.47 -13.95 -4.09
N ASP A 181 -14.64 -12.96 -4.97
CA ASP A 181 -15.90 -12.64 -5.66
C ASP A 181 -16.24 -13.57 -6.84
N LYS A 182 -15.52 -14.71 -6.98
CA LYS A 182 -15.64 -15.71 -8.05
C LYS A 182 -15.16 -15.29 -9.44
N ARG A 183 -14.76 -14.03 -9.67
CA ARG A 183 -14.12 -13.63 -10.92
C ARG A 183 -12.81 -14.40 -11.11
N LYS A 184 -12.46 -14.67 -12.35
CA LYS A 184 -11.19 -15.30 -12.72
C LYS A 184 -10.34 -14.32 -13.50
N ILE A 185 -9.11 -14.14 -13.07
CA ILE A 185 -8.15 -13.19 -13.65
C ILE A 185 -6.92 -13.98 -14.10
N LEU A 186 -6.54 -13.81 -15.35
CA LEU A 186 -5.28 -14.35 -15.87
C LEU A 186 -4.15 -13.40 -15.43
N ALA A 187 -3.22 -13.89 -14.62
CA ALA A 187 -2.11 -13.09 -14.09
C ALA A 187 -0.94 -13.09 -15.09
N THR A 188 -1.00 -12.20 -16.07
CA THR A 188 0.06 -11.99 -17.05
C THR A 188 1.24 -11.21 -16.45
N PRO A 189 2.45 -11.29 -17.05
CA PRO A 189 3.61 -10.53 -16.59
C PRO A 189 3.35 -9.03 -16.55
N GLU A 190 3.90 -8.38 -15.54
CA GLU A 190 3.82 -6.94 -15.31
C GLU A 190 5.22 -6.35 -15.13
N VAL A 191 5.40 -5.08 -15.51
CA VAL A 191 6.69 -4.40 -15.47
C VAL A 191 6.74 -3.38 -14.33
N TRP A 192 7.77 -3.46 -13.52
CA TRP A 192 8.19 -2.42 -12.56
C TRP A 192 9.42 -1.71 -13.14
N SER A 193 9.45 -0.40 -13.11
CA SER A 193 10.58 0.37 -13.66
C SER A 193 10.91 1.61 -12.85
N ILE A 194 12.17 2.02 -12.90
CA ILE A 194 12.61 3.36 -12.53
C ILE A 194 12.89 4.11 -13.83
N ASN A 195 12.18 5.20 -14.03
CA ASN A 195 12.32 6.02 -15.21
C ASN A 195 13.19 7.25 -14.92
N ASN A 196 13.89 7.76 -15.94
CA ASN A 196 14.55 9.04 -15.88
C ASN A 196 13.54 10.20 -16.03
N GLU A 197 14.01 11.45 -15.94
CA GLU A 197 13.17 12.65 -16.07
C GLU A 197 12.42 12.74 -17.42
N LYS A 198 12.88 12.02 -18.44
CA LYS A 198 12.26 11.94 -19.77
C LYS A 198 11.27 10.80 -19.93
N GLY A 199 10.99 10.05 -18.83
CA GLY A 199 10.09 8.90 -18.85
C GLY A 199 10.71 7.60 -19.39
N THR A 200 11.99 7.57 -19.77
CA THR A 200 12.66 6.38 -20.30
C THR A 200 13.08 5.46 -19.14
N PRO A 201 12.79 4.14 -19.19
CA PRO A 201 13.22 3.20 -18.17
C PRO A 201 14.75 3.12 -18.06
N MET A 202 15.30 3.38 -16.89
CA MET A 202 16.71 3.15 -16.54
C MET A 202 16.96 1.72 -16.10
N VAL A 203 16.00 1.16 -15.38
CA VAL A 203 15.93 -0.26 -15.03
C VAL A 203 14.48 -0.73 -15.13
N SER A 204 14.27 -1.96 -15.56
CA SER A 204 12.97 -2.61 -15.59
C SER A 204 13.07 -4.05 -15.12
N PHE A 205 12.01 -4.49 -14.42
CA PHE A 205 11.86 -5.81 -13.85
C PHE A 205 10.47 -6.32 -14.24
N GLU A 206 10.39 -7.38 -15.04
CA GLU A 206 9.15 -7.99 -15.51
C GLU A 206 8.95 -9.34 -14.82
N GLN A 207 7.81 -9.54 -14.20
CA GLN A 207 7.44 -10.79 -13.53
C GLN A 207 5.92 -10.91 -13.41
N ILE A 208 5.41 -12.12 -13.18
CA ILE A 208 4.04 -12.35 -12.77
C ILE A 208 3.77 -11.56 -11.48
N PRO A 209 2.72 -10.72 -11.42
CA PRO A 209 2.45 -9.85 -10.27
C PRO A 209 1.80 -10.59 -9.09
N LEU A 210 2.31 -11.75 -8.76
CA LEU A 210 1.80 -12.62 -7.70
C LEU A 210 2.87 -12.97 -6.67
N ARG A 211 2.41 -13.27 -5.46
CA ARG A 211 3.18 -13.97 -4.43
C ARG A 211 2.28 -14.95 -3.67
N LEU A 212 2.89 -15.94 -3.03
CA LEU A 212 2.20 -16.81 -2.09
C LEU A 212 1.63 -15.99 -0.92
N ALA A 213 0.41 -16.30 -0.50
CA ALA A 213 -0.34 -15.51 0.46
C ALA A 213 -1.12 -16.35 1.49
N TRP A 214 -0.63 -17.52 1.85
CA TRP A 214 -1.11 -18.19 3.07
C TRP A 214 -0.67 -17.41 4.31
N ALA A 215 0.56 -16.87 4.27
CA ALA A 215 1.06 -15.97 5.29
C ALA A 215 1.77 -14.76 4.66
N ILE A 216 1.68 -13.60 5.35
CA ILE A 216 2.40 -12.37 5.01
C ILE A 216 2.90 -11.69 6.28
N THR A 217 3.91 -10.83 6.18
CA THR A 217 4.33 -10.03 7.33
C THR A 217 3.43 -8.81 7.51
N VAL A 218 3.34 -8.33 8.76
CA VAL A 218 2.64 -7.09 9.08
C VAL A 218 3.13 -5.92 8.22
N HIS A 219 4.45 -5.78 8.02
CA HIS A 219 5.02 -4.75 7.14
C HIS A 219 4.49 -4.83 5.70
N LYS A 220 4.42 -6.04 5.14
CA LYS A 220 3.95 -6.25 3.77
C LYS A 220 2.43 -6.13 3.64
N SER A 221 1.68 -6.21 4.75
CA SER A 221 0.23 -5.97 4.76
C SER A 221 -0.13 -4.48 4.75
N GLN A 222 0.83 -3.60 4.95
CA GLN A 222 0.60 -2.15 4.96
C GLN A 222 -0.04 -1.68 3.64
N GLY A 223 -1.09 -0.87 3.73
CA GLY A 223 -1.87 -0.42 2.56
C GLY A 223 -2.96 -1.39 2.08
N MET A 224 -2.98 -2.64 2.58
CA MET A 224 -3.98 -3.65 2.19
C MET A 224 -5.27 -3.53 3.02
N THR A 225 -6.34 -4.16 2.52
CA THR A 225 -7.57 -4.41 3.28
C THR A 225 -7.87 -5.90 3.23
N LEU A 226 -8.09 -6.51 4.39
CA LEU A 226 -8.37 -7.93 4.55
C LEU A 226 -9.79 -8.13 5.09
N GLU A 227 -10.48 -9.15 4.60
CA GLU A 227 -11.80 -9.53 5.12
C GLU A 227 -11.67 -10.42 6.35
N ALA A 228 -10.67 -11.32 6.36
CA ALA A 228 -10.34 -12.14 7.51
C ALA A 228 -8.83 -12.31 7.63
N ALA A 229 -8.32 -12.25 8.87
CA ALA A 229 -6.92 -12.49 9.17
C ALA A 229 -6.74 -13.23 10.50
N GLU A 230 -5.80 -14.18 10.49
CA GLU A 230 -5.24 -14.80 11.68
C GLU A 230 -3.93 -14.10 12.01
N ILE A 231 -3.85 -13.44 13.17
CA ILE A 231 -2.75 -12.53 13.49
C ILE A 231 -2.00 -13.02 14.73
N ASP A 232 -0.68 -13.17 14.61
CA ASP A 232 0.21 -13.42 15.74
C ASP A 232 1.14 -12.22 15.97
N LEU A 233 0.87 -11.49 17.06
CA LEU A 233 1.64 -10.34 17.54
C LEU A 233 2.41 -10.65 18.82
N SER A 234 2.53 -11.92 19.22
CA SER A 234 3.28 -12.33 20.43
C SER A 234 4.76 -11.97 20.34
N LYS A 235 5.29 -11.88 19.12
CA LYS A 235 6.68 -11.51 18.80
C LYS A 235 6.81 -10.11 18.18
N ALA A 236 5.83 -9.21 18.37
CA ALA A 236 5.94 -7.84 17.91
C ALA A 236 7.17 -7.16 18.55
N PHE A 237 7.98 -6.48 17.74
CA PHE A 237 9.28 -5.93 18.13
C PHE A 237 9.42 -4.42 17.86
N GLU A 238 8.44 -3.82 17.23
CA GLU A 238 8.42 -2.40 16.89
C GLU A 238 7.04 -1.80 17.19
N PRO A 239 6.98 -0.58 17.81
CA PRO A 239 5.73 0.13 17.98
C PRO A 239 5.01 0.34 16.65
N GLY A 240 3.68 0.29 16.67
CA GLY A 240 2.86 0.44 15.47
C GLY A 240 2.56 -0.88 14.73
N GLN A 241 3.26 -1.98 15.01
CA GLN A 241 2.97 -3.26 14.33
C GLN A 241 1.54 -3.75 14.58
N GLY A 242 1.06 -3.68 15.81
CA GLY A 242 -0.32 -4.06 16.10
C GLY A 242 -1.33 -3.12 15.45
N TYR A 243 -1.10 -1.81 15.53
CA TYR A 243 -1.94 -0.83 14.84
C TYR A 243 -2.05 -1.14 13.34
N VAL A 244 -0.91 -1.37 12.67
CA VAL A 244 -0.90 -1.71 11.24
C VAL A 244 -1.65 -3.02 11.00
N ALA A 245 -1.38 -4.09 11.74
CA ALA A 245 -2.00 -5.38 11.53
C ALA A 245 -3.53 -5.32 11.71
N LEU A 246 -4.00 -4.76 12.82
CA LEU A 246 -5.42 -4.65 13.15
C LEU A 246 -6.15 -3.71 12.18
N SER A 247 -5.52 -2.60 11.77
CA SER A 247 -6.11 -1.67 10.82
C SER A 247 -6.27 -2.22 9.40
N ARG A 248 -5.78 -3.43 9.10
CA ARG A 248 -6.03 -4.12 7.82
C ARG A 248 -7.45 -4.63 7.72
N LEU A 249 -8.08 -4.95 8.84
CA LEU A 249 -9.41 -5.50 8.91
C LEU A 249 -10.49 -4.42 8.89
N LYS A 250 -11.69 -4.81 8.49
CA LYS A 250 -12.88 -3.96 8.52
C LYS A 250 -13.59 -4.03 9.87
N GLU A 251 -13.63 -5.22 10.49
CA GLU A 251 -14.40 -5.54 11.68
C GLU A 251 -13.67 -6.58 12.54
N LEU A 252 -14.03 -6.66 13.85
CA LEU A 252 -13.47 -7.65 14.77
C LEU A 252 -13.80 -9.09 14.38
N ASP A 253 -14.97 -9.32 13.78
CA ASP A 253 -15.38 -10.66 13.33
C ASP A 253 -14.43 -11.26 12.30
N GLY A 254 -13.72 -10.41 11.54
CA GLY A 254 -12.66 -10.83 10.62
C GLY A 254 -11.33 -11.17 11.29
N LEU A 255 -11.17 -10.90 12.60
CA LEU A 255 -9.94 -11.12 13.33
C LEU A 255 -9.96 -12.49 14.04
N ARG A 256 -8.86 -13.26 13.91
CA ARG A 256 -8.48 -14.31 14.86
C ARG A 256 -7.09 -13.97 15.43
N LEU A 257 -7.05 -13.51 16.67
CA LEU A 257 -5.80 -13.13 17.33
C LEU A 257 -5.20 -14.32 18.08
N LEU A 258 -4.03 -14.81 17.63
CA LEU A 258 -3.33 -15.94 18.25
C LEU A 258 -2.55 -15.52 19.50
N GLY A 259 -1.96 -14.34 19.46
CA GLY A 259 -1.18 -13.80 20.55
C GLY A 259 -0.88 -12.32 20.34
N ILE A 260 -0.67 -11.61 21.45
CA ILE A 260 -0.32 -10.19 21.47
C ILE A 260 0.62 -9.89 22.63
N ASN A 261 1.65 -9.11 22.39
CA ASN A 261 2.52 -8.58 23.42
C ASN A 261 2.27 -7.07 23.62
N ARG A 262 2.88 -6.50 24.65
CA ARG A 262 2.74 -5.08 24.97
C ARG A 262 3.19 -4.17 23.84
N MET A 263 4.29 -4.48 23.14
CA MET A 263 4.84 -3.71 22.04
C MET A 263 3.83 -3.52 20.89
N ALA A 264 2.97 -4.51 20.67
CA ALA A 264 1.97 -4.46 19.60
C ALA A 264 0.90 -3.37 19.80
N ILE A 265 0.59 -3.01 21.04
CA ILE A 265 -0.40 -1.97 21.37
C ILE A 265 0.23 -0.63 21.71
N GLU A 266 1.55 -0.51 21.60
CA GLU A 266 2.27 0.75 21.78
C GLU A 266 2.46 1.47 20.45
N VAL A 267 2.51 2.79 20.50
CA VAL A 267 2.87 3.66 19.39
C VAL A 267 4.20 4.34 19.65
N ASP A 268 4.92 4.74 18.59
CA ASP A 268 6.19 5.44 18.76
C ASP A 268 5.97 6.78 19.49
N PRO A 269 6.69 7.05 20.61
CA PRO A 269 6.48 8.26 21.40
C PRO A 269 6.75 9.55 20.63
N LEU A 270 7.63 9.51 19.62
CA LEU A 270 7.92 10.66 18.77
C LEU A 270 6.78 10.92 17.78
N ALA A 271 6.23 9.85 17.18
CA ALA A 271 5.05 9.94 16.33
C ALA A 271 3.83 10.47 17.12
N TYR A 272 3.63 9.99 18.35
CA TYR A 272 2.55 10.45 19.22
C TYR A 272 2.65 11.96 19.52
N LYS A 273 3.85 12.45 19.88
CA LYS A 273 4.06 13.90 20.13
C LYS A 273 3.88 14.75 18.87
N ALA A 274 4.34 14.23 17.72
CA ALA A 274 4.18 14.93 16.45
C ALA A 274 2.69 15.00 16.06
N ASP A 275 1.95 13.91 16.27
CA ASP A 275 0.51 13.83 15.98
C ASP A 275 -0.28 14.89 16.76
N GLN A 276 -0.02 15.03 18.06
CA GLN A 276 -0.65 16.08 18.88
C GLN A 276 -0.41 17.49 18.28
N ARG A 277 0.82 17.77 17.88
CA ARG A 277 1.14 19.07 17.27
C ARG A 277 0.48 19.23 15.90
N PHE A 278 0.38 18.17 15.11
CA PHE A 278 -0.28 18.21 13.82
C PHE A 278 -1.80 18.41 13.94
N GLN A 279 -2.43 17.84 14.98
CA GLN A 279 -3.84 18.07 15.26
C GLN A 279 -4.10 19.52 15.64
N GLU A 280 -3.24 20.13 16.50
CA GLU A 280 -3.32 21.57 16.82
C GLU A 280 -3.21 22.42 15.55
N LEU A 281 -2.19 22.18 14.71
CA LEU A 281 -1.98 22.93 13.47
C LEU A 281 -3.16 22.77 12.48
N SER A 282 -3.76 21.58 12.40
CA SER A 282 -4.94 21.36 11.58
C SER A 282 -6.17 22.10 12.13
N GLY A 283 -6.35 22.11 13.46
CA GLY A 283 -7.44 22.86 14.12
C GLY A 283 -7.30 24.37 13.95
N ASP A 284 -6.08 24.90 13.90
CA ASP A 284 -5.84 26.32 13.62
C ASP A 284 -6.31 26.69 12.19
N LEU A 285 -6.22 25.77 11.23
CA LEU A 285 -6.70 25.99 9.86
C LEU A 285 -8.22 26.12 9.79
N ASP A 286 -8.96 25.40 10.62
CA ASP A 286 -10.44 25.49 10.66
C ASP A 286 -10.93 26.89 11.09
N GLN A 287 -10.05 27.69 11.68
CA GLN A 287 -10.33 29.07 12.08
C GLN A 287 -10.01 30.07 10.96
N LEU A 288 -9.32 29.65 9.88
CA LEU A 288 -9.03 30.53 8.76
C LEU A 288 -10.33 30.81 7.97
N THR A 289 -10.55 32.10 7.70
CA THR A 289 -11.66 32.49 6.82
C THR A 289 -11.31 32.22 5.36
N GLU A 290 -12.32 32.06 4.51
CA GLU A 290 -12.15 31.93 3.05
C GLU A 290 -11.31 33.08 2.47
N GLU A 291 -11.43 34.27 3.02
CA GLU A 291 -10.69 35.47 2.61
C GLU A 291 -9.17 35.32 2.89
N HIS A 292 -8.76 34.78 4.06
CA HIS A 292 -7.38 34.48 4.35
C HIS A 292 -6.80 33.43 3.41
N PHE A 293 -7.57 32.36 3.17
CA PHE A 293 -7.15 31.29 2.26
C PHE A 293 -6.95 31.80 0.82
N MET A 294 -7.85 32.65 0.33
CA MET A 294 -7.74 33.24 -1.02
C MET A 294 -6.54 34.19 -1.12
N SER A 295 -6.26 34.97 -0.08
CA SER A 295 -5.07 35.85 -0.04
C SER A 295 -3.76 35.06 -0.11
N ASP A 296 -3.65 33.99 0.66
CA ASP A 296 -2.46 33.11 0.64
C ASP A 296 -2.33 32.38 -0.70
N TRP A 297 -3.44 31.95 -1.28
CA TRP A 297 -3.49 31.33 -2.60
C TRP A 297 -3.01 32.28 -3.70
N ASP A 298 -3.49 33.51 -3.71
CA ASP A 298 -3.06 34.54 -4.65
C ASP A 298 -1.56 34.83 -4.50
N SER A 299 -1.08 34.97 -3.27
CA SER A 299 0.34 35.17 -2.96
C SER A 299 1.22 34.02 -3.47
N TYR A 300 0.77 32.78 -3.30
CA TYR A 300 1.45 31.59 -3.81
C TYR A 300 1.50 31.58 -5.35
N ILE A 301 0.38 31.89 -6.02
CA ILE A 301 0.32 31.95 -7.48
C ILE A 301 1.30 32.99 -8.02
N TYR A 302 1.33 34.17 -7.43
CA TYR A 302 2.25 35.24 -7.86
C TYR A 302 3.71 34.87 -7.60
N ALA A 303 4.02 34.28 -6.46
CA ALA A 303 5.37 33.82 -6.12
C ALA A 303 5.86 32.70 -7.07
N ALA A 304 4.95 31.86 -7.56
CA ALA A 304 5.23 30.83 -8.56
C ALA A 304 5.28 31.38 -10.02
N GLY A 305 5.18 32.67 -10.20
CA GLY A 305 5.17 33.32 -11.55
C GLY A 305 3.86 33.16 -12.31
N GLY A 306 2.78 32.80 -11.61
CA GLY A 306 1.43 32.73 -12.16
C GLY A 306 0.66 34.05 -12.07
N THR A 307 -0.59 34.03 -12.43
CA THR A 307 -1.51 35.17 -12.37
C THR A 307 -2.92 34.73 -11.98
N THR A 308 -3.62 35.57 -11.24
CA THR A 308 -5.05 35.42 -10.93
C THR A 308 -5.92 36.35 -11.80
N ASP A 309 -5.31 37.16 -12.69
CA ASP A 309 -6.05 38.02 -13.64
C ASP A 309 -6.85 37.17 -14.63
N GLU A 310 -8.18 37.31 -14.58
CA GLU A 310 -9.11 36.54 -15.44
C GLU A 310 -8.85 36.73 -16.94
N LYS A 311 -8.38 37.90 -17.37
CA LYS A 311 -8.12 38.18 -18.80
C LYS A 311 -6.89 37.44 -19.26
N GLU A 312 -5.86 37.39 -18.43
CA GLU A 312 -4.64 36.59 -18.70
C GLU A 312 -4.93 35.09 -18.65
N LEU A 313 -5.68 34.63 -17.66
CA LEU A 313 -6.11 33.23 -17.56
C LEU A 313 -6.92 32.79 -18.79
N LYS A 314 -7.88 33.60 -19.27
CA LYS A 314 -8.64 33.34 -20.50
C LYS A 314 -7.71 33.29 -21.73
N LYS A 315 -6.70 34.13 -21.80
CA LYS A 315 -5.72 34.15 -22.88
C LYS A 315 -4.83 32.88 -22.89
N HIS A 316 -4.39 32.46 -21.70
CA HIS A 316 -3.64 31.21 -21.54
C HIS A 316 -4.47 29.96 -21.82
N ARG A 317 -5.72 29.92 -21.35
CA ARG A 317 -6.67 28.83 -21.60
C ARG A 317 -6.96 28.67 -23.11
N ASN A 318 -7.16 29.78 -23.82
CA ASN A 318 -7.37 29.77 -25.27
C ASN A 318 -6.11 29.31 -26.04
N LYS A 319 -4.92 29.69 -25.57
CA LYS A 319 -3.64 29.20 -26.17
C LYS A 319 -3.46 27.68 -25.93
N LYS A 320 -3.81 27.18 -24.74
CA LYS A 320 -3.71 25.75 -24.40
C LYS A 320 -4.69 24.93 -25.25
N VAL A 321 -5.96 25.35 -25.35
CA VAL A 321 -6.97 24.71 -26.21
C VAL A 321 -6.58 24.72 -27.67
N ALA A 322 -5.98 25.81 -28.16
CA ALA A 322 -5.49 25.89 -29.56
C ALA A 322 -4.28 24.97 -29.80
N LYS A 323 -3.43 24.74 -28.76
CA LYS A 323 -2.29 23.84 -28.82
C LYS A 323 -2.74 22.37 -28.75
N GLU A 324 -3.71 22.05 -27.87
CA GLU A 324 -4.30 20.71 -27.74
C GLU A 324 -5.09 20.32 -29.02
N LYS A 325 -5.82 21.24 -29.64
CA LYS A 325 -6.45 20.99 -30.94
C LYS A 325 -5.44 20.71 -32.06
N LYS A 326 -4.24 21.32 -32.02
CA LYS A 326 -3.16 21.02 -32.97
C LYS A 326 -2.50 19.67 -32.72
N ILE A 327 -2.41 19.24 -31.46
CA ILE A 327 -1.85 17.93 -31.08
C ILE A 327 -2.86 16.81 -31.40
N SER A 328 -4.15 17.00 -31.08
CA SER A 328 -5.18 15.99 -31.33
C SER A 328 -5.37 15.67 -32.82
N THR A 329 -5.18 16.64 -33.72
CA THR A 329 -5.21 16.40 -35.17
C THR A 329 -4.00 15.60 -35.68
N HIS A 330 -2.87 15.58 -34.95
CA HIS A 330 -1.71 14.75 -35.28
C HIS A 330 -1.79 13.35 -34.67
N GLU A 331 -2.27 13.22 -33.45
CA GLU A 331 -2.40 11.92 -32.76
C GLU A 331 -3.53 11.05 -33.34
N VAL A 332 -4.65 11.65 -33.74
CA VAL A 332 -5.72 10.92 -34.43
C VAL A 332 -5.25 10.35 -35.78
N THR A 333 -4.30 11.00 -36.45
CA THR A 333 -3.74 10.48 -37.70
C THR A 333 -2.76 9.32 -37.48
N ILE A 334 -2.11 9.26 -36.32
CA ILE A 334 -1.20 8.16 -35.95
C ILE A 334 -1.98 6.92 -35.47
N GLN A 335 -3.05 7.08 -34.69
CA GLN A 335 -3.88 5.96 -34.23
C GLN A 335 -4.62 5.23 -35.35
N TYR A 336 -4.92 5.88 -36.49
CA TYR A 336 -5.53 5.23 -37.66
C TYR A 336 -4.54 4.50 -38.57
N ILE A 337 -3.23 4.61 -38.32
CA ILE A 337 -2.16 3.92 -39.10
C ILE A 337 -1.66 2.67 -38.38
N GLU A 338 -1.96 2.50 -37.06
CA GLU A 338 -1.57 1.35 -36.24
C GLU A 338 -2.74 0.37 -35.96
N GLN A 339 -3.84 0.49 -36.65
CA GLN A 339 -4.91 -0.52 -36.76
C GLN A 339 -4.85 -1.12 -38.20
#